data_b7dbe01f84d459893f9016ce7b5493f5
#
_entry.id   b7dbe01f84d459893f9016ce7b5493f5
#
_cell.length_a   1.000
_cell.length_b   1.000
_cell.length_c   1.000
_cell.angle_alpha   90.00
_cell.angle_beta   90.00
_cell.angle_gamma   90.00
#
_symmetry.space_group_name_H-M   'P 1'
#
loop_
_entity.id
_entity.type
_entity.pdbx_description
1 polymer ?
#
loop_
_entity_poly.entity_id
_entity_poly.type
_entity_poly.pdbx_seq_one_letter_code
_entity_poly.pdbx_strand_id
1 'polypeptide(L)'
;MKQSVKLIAGNWKMNGVADDLAEAVALRAALDAEPAACRVALCPPATLIDRLARTVAGGDVEVGGQDCHAEASGAFTGSVSAEMLVDAGATLVILGHSERRAGFGETDADVAAKVKAAVTAGLEPIICVGETLDQREAGEAIRVVSAQVAGSLPPALGGRAFAVAYEPVWAIGTGLTPTLEQIAEVHAAVRAAMVVQLGEGGRIAPILYGGSVKPSNAAEILAVAEVGGALVGGASLEADAFMGIIRAV
;
A
#
# COMPACT_ATOMS: atom_id res chain seq x y z
N MET A 1 13.98 20.22 -2.86
CA MET A 1 14.01 18.83 -2.33
C MET A 1 13.54 17.91 -3.45
N LYS A 2 14.24 16.82 -3.75
CA LYS A 2 13.71 15.83 -4.72
C LYS A 2 12.48 15.18 -4.10
N GLN A 3 11.34 15.36 -4.73
CA GLN A 3 10.12 14.61 -4.42
C GLN A 3 10.45 13.11 -4.57
N SER A 4 10.03 12.26 -3.63
CA SER A 4 10.18 10.82 -3.78
C SER A 4 9.45 10.36 -5.05
N VAL A 5 10.01 9.39 -5.76
CA VAL A 5 9.33 8.79 -6.90
C VAL A 5 8.00 8.21 -6.42
N LYS A 6 6.89 8.53 -7.10
CA LYS A 6 5.57 8.02 -6.74
C LYS A 6 5.53 6.49 -6.82
N LEU A 7 4.69 5.86 -5.98
CA LEU A 7 4.46 4.42 -5.97
C LEU A 7 2.99 4.12 -6.32
N ILE A 8 2.76 3.35 -7.36
CA ILE A 8 1.45 2.81 -7.71
C ILE A 8 1.45 1.33 -7.40
N ALA A 9 0.78 0.93 -6.32
CA ALA A 9 0.73 -0.44 -5.83
C ALA A 9 -0.66 -1.05 -6.04
N GLY A 10 -0.74 -2.17 -6.74
CA GLY A 10 -1.97 -2.94 -6.98
C GLY A 10 -2.19 -3.98 -5.88
N ASN A 11 -3.19 -3.79 -5.05
CA ASN A 11 -3.65 -4.76 -4.07
C ASN A 11 -4.74 -5.65 -4.69
N TRP A 12 -4.40 -6.86 -5.06
CA TRP A 12 -5.35 -7.82 -5.65
C TRP A 12 -6.37 -8.34 -4.63
N LYS A 13 -6.13 -8.11 -3.34
CA LYS A 13 -6.96 -8.66 -2.25
C LYS A 13 -7.09 -10.17 -2.40
N MET A 14 -8.24 -10.76 -2.09
CA MET A 14 -8.50 -12.20 -2.24
C MET A 14 -9.00 -12.52 -3.66
N ASN A 15 -8.21 -12.14 -4.68
CA ASN A 15 -8.50 -12.42 -6.08
C ASN A 15 -7.27 -12.98 -6.79
N GLY A 16 -7.51 -13.81 -7.78
CA GLY A 16 -6.51 -14.34 -8.69
C GLY A 16 -6.14 -15.79 -8.45
N VAL A 17 -6.04 -16.51 -9.56
CA VAL A 17 -5.50 -17.85 -9.69
C VAL A 17 -4.41 -17.84 -10.77
N ALA A 18 -3.89 -19.01 -11.15
CA ALA A 18 -2.74 -19.09 -12.08
C ALA A 18 -3.00 -18.38 -13.42
N ASP A 19 -4.21 -18.46 -13.94
CA ASP A 19 -4.59 -17.89 -15.25
C ASP A 19 -4.59 -16.34 -15.21
N ASP A 20 -4.86 -15.74 -14.05
CA ASP A 20 -4.87 -14.29 -13.89
C ASP A 20 -3.47 -13.67 -13.95
N LEU A 21 -2.40 -14.48 -13.89
CA LEU A 21 -1.03 -13.99 -14.14
C LEU A 21 -0.85 -13.47 -15.57
N ALA A 22 -1.77 -13.77 -16.49
CA ALA A 22 -1.80 -13.16 -17.82
C ALA A 22 -1.88 -11.62 -17.75
N GLU A 23 -2.59 -11.07 -16.76
CA GLU A 23 -2.66 -9.63 -16.54
C GLU A 23 -1.30 -9.04 -16.13
N ALA A 24 -0.54 -9.76 -15.31
CA ALA A 24 0.81 -9.33 -14.94
C ALA A 24 1.78 -9.39 -16.13
N VAL A 25 1.62 -10.38 -17.02
CA VAL A 25 2.38 -10.46 -18.29
C VAL A 25 2.04 -9.27 -19.18
N ALA A 26 0.75 -8.95 -19.33
CA ALA A 26 0.29 -7.82 -20.14
C ALA A 26 0.79 -6.47 -19.57
N LEU A 27 0.68 -6.29 -18.25
CA LEU A 27 1.21 -5.10 -17.56
C LEU A 27 2.71 -4.94 -17.78
N ARG A 28 3.48 -6.01 -17.58
CA ARG A 28 4.93 -5.98 -17.83
C ARG A 28 5.25 -5.60 -19.28
N ALA A 29 4.60 -6.24 -20.26
CA ALA A 29 4.82 -5.93 -21.66
C ALA A 29 4.47 -4.47 -22.01
N ALA A 30 3.42 -3.92 -21.39
CA ALA A 30 3.06 -2.51 -21.55
C ALA A 30 4.13 -1.58 -20.97
N LEU A 31 4.69 -1.90 -19.79
CA LEU A 31 5.76 -1.12 -19.14
C LEU A 31 7.11 -1.26 -19.89
N ASP A 32 7.41 -2.42 -20.47
CA ASP A 32 8.60 -2.61 -21.32
C ASP A 32 8.53 -1.75 -22.60
N ALA A 33 7.32 -1.54 -23.13
CA ALA A 33 7.07 -0.69 -24.29
C ALA A 33 6.98 0.81 -23.94
N GLU A 34 6.44 1.15 -22.78
CA GLU A 34 6.23 2.51 -22.28
C GLU A 34 6.61 2.58 -20.79
N PRO A 35 7.89 2.86 -20.47
CA PRO A 35 8.36 2.90 -19.09
C PRO A 35 7.62 3.95 -18.23
N ALA A 36 7.22 3.56 -17.02
CA ALA A 36 6.51 4.44 -16.11
C ALA A 36 7.43 5.50 -15.48
N ALA A 37 6.87 6.69 -15.19
CA ALA A 37 7.55 7.73 -14.40
C ALA A 37 7.51 7.45 -12.88
N CYS A 38 6.90 6.34 -12.45
CA CYS A 38 6.70 5.93 -11.07
C CYS A 38 7.13 4.48 -10.84
N ARG A 39 7.26 4.10 -9.58
CA ARG A 39 7.40 2.69 -9.19
C ARG A 39 6.04 2.00 -9.32
N VAL A 40 6.05 0.77 -9.80
CA VAL A 40 4.85 -0.05 -10.01
C VAL A 40 5.00 -1.35 -9.24
N ALA A 41 4.01 -1.69 -8.42
CA ALA A 41 4.01 -2.93 -7.65
C ALA A 41 2.69 -3.69 -7.81
N LEU A 42 2.74 -5.02 -7.75
CA LEU A 42 1.57 -5.90 -7.63
C LEU A 42 1.67 -6.72 -6.35
N CYS A 43 0.59 -6.71 -5.55
CA CYS A 43 0.46 -7.47 -4.31
C CYS A 43 -0.67 -8.50 -4.46
N PRO A 44 -0.39 -9.70 -5.01
CA PRO A 44 -1.36 -10.77 -5.15
C PRO A 44 -1.55 -11.52 -3.82
N PRO A 45 -2.51 -12.47 -3.73
CA PRO A 45 -2.56 -13.46 -2.65
C PRO A 45 -1.24 -14.21 -2.50
N ALA A 46 -0.93 -14.65 -1.27
CA ALA A 46 0.33 -15.33 -0.95
C ALA A 46 0.61 -16.55 -1.85
N THR A 47 -0.46 -17.23 -2.31
CA THR A 47 -0.38 -18.38 -3.23
C THR A 47 0.17 -18.07 -4.62
N LEU A 48 0.24 -16.79 -5.00
CA LEU A 48 0.70 -16.35 -6.32
C LEU A 48 2.03 -15.60 -6.28
N ILE A 49 2.58 -15.21 -5.11
CA ILE A 49 3.75 -14.35 -5.02
C ILE A 49 4.94 -14.92 -5.78
N ASP A 50 5.36 -16.17 -5.51
CA ASP A 50 6.48 -16.81 -6.20
C ASP A 50 6.27 -16.90 -7.72
N ARG A 51 5.06 -17.25 -8.15
CA ARG A 51 4.73 -17.33 -9.58
C ARG A 51 4.78 -15.95 -10.23
N LEU A 52 4.19 -14.94 -9.58
CA LEU A 52 4.22 -13.57 -10.08
C LEU A 52 5.65 -13.05 -10.17
N ALA A 53 6.47 -13.24 -9.14
CA ALA A 53 7.86 -12.81 -9.13
C ALA A 53 8.66 -13.39 -10.31
N ARG A 54 8.46 -14.68 -10.62
CA ARG A 54 9.07 -15.31 -11.81
C ARG A 54 8.50 -14.74 -13.12
N THR A 55 7.21 -14.46 -13.16
CA THR A 55 6.52 -13.95 -14.37
C THR A 55 7.03 -12.55 -14.74
N VAL A 56 7.24 -11.68 -13.75
CA VAL A 56 7.68 -10.29 -14.00
C VAL A 56 9.18 -10.09 -13.88
N ALA A 57 9.95 -11.16 -13.69
CA ALA A 57 11.40 -11.09 -13.51
C ALA A 57 12.10 -10.36 -14.66
N GLY A 58 13.00 -9.41 -14.33
CA GLY A 58 13.74 -8.61 -15.28
C GLY A 58 12.97 -7.43 -15.88
N GLY A 59 11.75 -7.16 -15.43
CA GLY A 59 10.97 -5.94 -15.73
C GLY A 59 10.89 -5.01 -14.52
N ASP A 60 10.15 -3.92 -14.67
CA ASP A 60 10.02 -2.84 -13.67
C ASP A 60 8.83 -3.02 -12.71
N VAL A 61 8.20 -4.22 -12.67
CA VAL A 61 7.10 -4.53 -11.75
C VAL A 61 7.66 -5.17 -10.48
N GLU A 62 7.48 -4.48 -9.36
CA GLU A 62 7.81 -4.99 -8.03
C GLU A 62 6.70 -5.92 -7.53
N VAL A 63 7.03 -6.88 -6.68
CA VAL A 63 6.07 -7.84 -6.12
C VAL A 63 5.97 -7.67 -4.62
N GLY A 64 4.73 -7.65 -4.10
CA GLY A 64 4.48 -7.50 -2.68
C GLY A 64 3.56 -8.55 -2.08
N GLY A 65 3.62 -8.68 -0.75
CA GLY A 65 2.65 -9.43 0.04
C GLY A 65 1.49 -8.55 0.50
N GLN A 66 0.41 -9.19 0.99
CA GLN A 66 -0.79 -8.50 1.50
C GLN A 66 -0.86 -8.49 3.03
N ASP A 67 0.01 -9.24 3.70
CA ASP A 67 0.21 -9.33 5.14
C ASP A 67 1.45 -10.18 5.43
N CYS A 68 1.99 -10.08 6.65
CA CYS A 68 2.92 -11.05 7.20
C CYS A 68 2.72 -11.23 8.71
N HIS A 69 3.21 -12.33 9.25
CA HIS A 69 3.24 -12.56 10.68
C HIS A 69 4.38 -11.78 11.35
N ALA A 70 4.20 -11.42 12.63
CA ALA A 70 5.22 -10.69 13.39
C ALA A 70 6.42 -11.58 13.78
N GLU A 71 6.22 -12.88 13.86
CA GLU A 71 7.28 -13.86 14.16
C GLU A 71 7.82 -14.48 12.86
N ALA A 72 9.11 -14.74 12.83
CA ALA A 72 9.81 -15.34 11.69
C ALA A 72 9.40 -16.80 11.44
N SER A 73 9.04 -17.51 12.49
CA SER A 73 8.61 -18.93 12.44
C SER A 73 7.89 -19.31 13.72
N GLY A 74 7.21 -20.47 13.74
CA GLY A 74 6.60 -21.00 14.96
C GLY A 74 5.29 -21.75 14.73
N ALA A 75 4.52 -21.93 15.79
CA ALA A 75 3.25 -22.64 15.79
C ALA A 75 2.09 -21.71 15.36
N PHE A 76 2.18 -21.19 14.15
CA PHE A 76 1.23 -20.23 13.55
C PHE A 76 0.64 -20.80 12.26
N THR A 77 -0.05 -21.93 12.36
CA THR A 77 -0.60 -22.66 11.21
C THR A 77 -1.45 -21.74 10.32
N GLY A 78 -1.08 -21.65 9.03
CA GLY A 78 -1.75 -20.83 8.03
C GLY A 78 -1.18 -19.40 7.88
N SER A 79 -0.31 -18.94 8.78
CA SER A 79 0.38 -17.66 8.65
C SER A 79 1.59 -17.74 7.72
N VAL A 80 1.96 -16.60 7.14
CA VAL A 80 3.15 -16.43 6.30
C VAL A 80 4.06 -15.41 6.99
N SER A 81 5.34 -15.73 7.18
CA SER A 81 6.31 -14.80 7.76
C SER A 81 6.87 -13.83 6.72
N ALA A 82 7.52 -12.76 7.18
CA ALA A 82 8.19 -11.81 6.30
C ALA A 82 9.32 -12.47 5.48
N GLU A 83 10.07 -13.38 6.09
CA GLU A 83 11.15 -14.16 5.43
C GLU A 83 10.59 -15.05 4.32
N MET A 84 9.42 -15.69 4.54
CA MET A 84 8.76 -16.50 3.51
C MET A 84 8.31 -15.63 2.32
N LEU A 85 7.88 -14.39 2.56
CA LEU A 85 7.56 -13.45 1.47
C LEU A 85 8.80 -13.09 0.67
N VAL A 86 9.92 -12.80 1.34
CA VAL A 86 11.21 -12.51 0.68
C VAL A 86 11.67 -13.70 -0.15
N ASP A 87 11.63 -14.91 0.40
CA ASP A 87 11.99 -16.15 -0.31
C ASP A 87 11.13 -16.36 -1.56
N ALA A 88 9.84 -16.01 -1.48
CA ALA A 88 8.92 -16.05 -2.63
C ALA A 88 9.14 -14.89 -3.64
N GLY A 89 10.07 -13.97 -3.39
CA GLY A 89 10.44 -12.88 -4.30
C GLY A 89 9.72 -11.56 -4.05
N ALA A 90 9.02 -11.39 -2.92
CA ALA A 90 8.44 -10.11 -2.57
C ALA A 90 9.52 -9.11 -2.11
N THR A 91 9.33 -7.83 -2.47
CA THR A 91 10.15 -6.68 -2.04
C THR A 91 9.37 -5.71 -1.17
N LEU A 92 8.03 -5.79 -1.20
CA LEU A 92 7.12 -4.96 -0.41
C LEU A 92 6.12 -5.84 0.36
N VAL A 93 5.45 -5.23 1.36
CA VAL A 93 4.31 -5.87 2.03
C VAL A 93 3.32 -4.83 2.52
N ILE A 94 2.02 -5.05 2.25
CA ILE A 94 0.92 -4.25 2.80
C ILE A 94 0.65 -4.74 4.23
N LEU A 95 0.58 -3.80 5.19
CA LEU A 95 0.34 -4.11 6.60
C LEU A 95 -0.75 -3.22 7.19
N GLY A 96 -1.61 -3.80 8.03
CA GLY A 96 -2.67 -3.07 8.70
C GLY A 96 -3.76 -2.56 7.78
N HIS A 97 -3.98 -3.19 6.61
CA HIS A 97 -5.08 -2.85 5.71
C HIS A 97 -6.42 -2.84 6.45
N SER A 98 -7.30 -1.91 6.11
CA SER A 98 -8.60 -1.72 6.80
C SER A 98 -9.42 -3.01 6.91
N GLU A 99 -9.42 -3.85 5.89
CA GLU A 99 -10.09 -5.16 5.90
C GLU A 99 -9.52 -6.10 6.98
N ARG A 100 -8.22 -6.00 7.28
CA ARG A 100 -7.60 -6.82 8.33
C ARG A 100 -7.86 -6.25 9.72
N ARG A 101 -7.80 -4.92 9.86
CA ARG A 101 -8.20 -4.24 11.11
C ARG A 101 -9.64 -4.59 11.48
N ALA A 102 -10.56 -4.54 10.53
CA ALA A 102 -11.97 -4.85 10.75
C ALA A 102 -12.25 -6.36 10.87
N GLY A 103 -11.70 -7.17 9.97
CA GLY A 103 -12.04 -8.61 9.88
C GLY A 103 -11.25 -9.51 10.82
N PHE A 104 -10.04 -9.11 11.24
CA PHE A 104 -9.16 -9.90 12.11
C PHE A 104 -8.84 -9.19 13.43
N GLY A 105 -9.38 -7.98 13.65
CA GLY A 105 -9.13 -7.22 14.86
C GLY A 105 -7.69 -6.72 15.02
N GLU A 106 -6.95 -6.53 13.91
CA GLU A 106 -5.57 -6.05 13.97
C GLU A 106 -5.51 -4.66 14.63
N THR A 107 -4.73 -4.55 15.69
CA THR A 107 -4.46 -3.31 16.40
C THR A 107 -3.24 -2.59 15.82
N ASP A 108 -3.04 -1.31 16.19
CA ASP A 108 -1.84 -0.57 15.83
C ASP A 108 -0.57 -1.25 16.35
N ALA A 109 -0.62 -1.86 17.53
CA ALA A 109 0.49 -2.61 18.12
C ALA A 109 0.83 -3.87 17.30
N ASP A 110 -0.18 -4.60 16.80
CA ASP A 110 0.04 -5.75 15.92
C ASP A 110 0.69 -5.30 14.62
N VAL A 111 0.20 -4.20 14.03
CA VAL A 111 0.78 -3.63 12.81
C VAL A 111 2.22 -3.22 13.03
N ALA A 112 2.53 -2.52 14.14
CA ALA A 112 3.91 -2.13 14.46
C ALA A 112 4.85 -3.34 14.63
N ALA A 113 4.39 -4.44 15.22
CA ALA A 113 5.14 -5.67 15.34
C ALA A 113 5.43 -6.30 13.96
N LYS A 114 4.43 -6.35 13.08
CA LYS A 114 4.58 -6.82 11.70
C LYS A 114 5.50 -5.92 10.87
N VAL A 115 5.41 -4.59 11.03
CA VAL A 115 6.32 -3.64 10.38
C VAL A 115 7.76 -3.92 10.79
N LYS A 116 8.02 -4.17 12.09
CA LYS A 116 9.35 -4.52 12.57
C LYS A 116 9.88 -5.82 11.93
N ALA A 117 9.03 -6.86 11.82
CA ALA A 117 9.38 -8.10 11.16
C ALA A 117 9.71 -7.88 9.67
N ALA A 118 8.84 -7.15 8.95
CA ALA A 118 9.02 -6.83 7.54
C ALA A 118 10.35 -6.11 7.27
N VAL A 119 10.64 -5.06 8.02
CA VAL A 119 11.90 -4.29 7.91
C VAL A 119 13.11 -5.15 8.24
N THR A 120 13.01 -6.04 9.24
CA THR A 120 14.10 -6.95 9.62
C THR A 120 14.39 -7.96 8.50
N ALA A 121 13.37 -8.45 7.82
CA ALA A 121 13.51 -9.34 6.67
C ALA A 121 13.94 -8.63 5.38
N GLY A 122 13.94 -7.29 5.35
CA GLY A 122 14.34 -6.50 4.19
C GLY A 122 13.19 -6.08 3.26
N LEU A 123 11.93 -6.27 3.67
CA LEU A 123 10.77 -5.78 2.93
C LEU A 123 10.54 -4.28 3.17
N GLU A 124 10.01 -3.59 2.16
CA GLU A 124 9.46 -2.25 2.27
C GLU A 124 7.98 -2.33 2.69
N PRO A 125 7.58 -1.91 3.91
CA PRO A 125 6.19 -1.96 4.33
C PRO A 125 5.39 -0.80 3.74
N ILE A 126 4.14 -1.10 3.30
CA ILE A 126 3.08 -0.15 3.00
C ILE A 126 2.09 -0.22 4.17
N ILE A 127 2.13 0.77 5.06
CA ILE A 127 1.37 0.76 6.31
C ILE A 127 0.04 1.50 6.10
N CYS A 128 -1.08 0.79 6.27
CA CYS A 128 -2.41 1.34 6.05
C CYS A 128 -2.97 1.99 7.31
N VAL A 129 -3.53 3.18 7.13
CA VAL A 129 -4.25 3.95 8.14
C VAL A 129 -5.52 4.55 7.54
N GLY A 130 -6.58 4.69 8.32
CA GLY A 130 -7.82 5.25 7.81
C GLY A 130 -8.94 5.26 8.83
N GLU A 131 -9.90 6.15 8.64
CA GLU A 131 -11.07 6.33 9.48
C GLU A 131 -12.32 5.70 8.87
N THR A 132 -13.26 5.31 9.74
CA THR A 132 -14.61 4.88 9.37
C THR A 132 -15.52 6.07 9.06
N LEU A 133 -16.72 5.81 8.49
CA LEU A 133 -17.71 6.85 8.22
C LEU A 133 -18.15 7.56 9.50
N ASP A 134 -18.47 6.79 10.55
CA ASP A 134 -18.91 7.34 11.84
C ASP A 134 -17.84 8.29 12.43
N GLN A 135 -16.57 7.92 12.33
CA GLN A 135 -15.46 8.75 12.79
C GLN A 135 -15.30 10.02 11.94
N ARG A 136 -15.54 9.91 10.63
CA ARG A 136 -15.52 11.06 9.72
C ARG A 136 -16.64 12.03 10.03
N GLU A 137 -17.88 11.54 10.19
CA GLU A 137 -19.06 12.33 10.52
C GLU A 137 -18.95 12.97 11.91
N ALA A 138 -18.30 12.32 12.85
CA ALA A 138 -17.99 12.86 14.17
C ALA A 138 -16.88 13.93 14.17
N GLY A 139 -16.25 14.21 13.01
CA GLY A 139 -15.11 15.15 12.91
C GLY A 139 -13.80 14.61 13.49
N GLU A 140 -13.68 13.30 13.66
CA GLU A 140 -12.54 12.66 14.31
C GLU A 140 -11.47 12.13 13.35
N ALA A 141 -11.65 12.28 12.04
CA ALA A 141 -10.79 11.70 11.01
C ALA A 141 -9.29 11.96 11.28
N ILE A 142 -8.91 13.21 11.48
CA ILE A 142 -7.51 13.61 11.71
C ILE A 142 -6.95 12.97 12.99
N ARG A 143 -7.75 12.96 14.08
CA ARG A 143 -7.35 12.35 15.34
C ARG A 143 -7.09 10.86 15.19
N VAL A 144 -7.99 10.16 14.47
CA VAL A 144 -7.90 8.71 14.25
C VAL A 144 -6.67 8.36 13.41
N VAL A 145 -6.49 8.98 12.25
CA VAL A 145 -5.35 8.65 11.37
C VAL A 145 -4.00 9.01 12.01
N SER A 146 -3.95 10.14 12.76
CA SER A 146 -2.73 10.52 13.48
C SER A 146 -2.38 9.53 14.60
N ALA A 147 -3.39 9.03 15.32
CA ALA A 147 -3.20 8.01 16.35
C ALA A 147 -2.73 6.67 15.74
N GLN A 148 -3.32 6.25 14.61
CA GLN A 148 -2.89 5.04 13.91
C GLN A 148 -1.46 5.17 13.37
N VAL A 149 -1.06 6.32 12.83
CA VAL A 149 0.34 6.59 12.45
C VAL A 149 1.26 6.44 13.65
N ALA A 150 0.93 7.10 14.78
CA ALA A 150 1.76 7.05 15.97
C ALA A 150 1.90 5.62 16.55
N GLY A 151 0.82 4.82 16.48
CA GLY A 151 0.80 3.46 17.03
C GLY A 151 1.37 2.40 16.10
N SER A 152 1.29 2.61 14.76
CA SER A 152 1.67 1.61 13.75
C SER A 152 3.08 1.80 13.17
N LEU A 153 3.72 2.96 13.33
CA LEU A 153 5.04 3.26 12.79
C LEU A 153 6.13 3.14 13.88
N PRO A 154 6.81 1.99 13.99
CA PRO A 154 7.86 1.82 15.00
C PRO A 154 9.15 2.57 14.61
N PRO A 155 10.01 2.92 15.60
CA PRO A 155 11.32 3.54 15.33
C PRO A 155 12.23 2.74 14.39
N ALA A 156 11.97 1.42 14.22
CA ALA A 156 12.70 0.56 13.29
C ALA A 156 12.63 1.00 11.82
N LEU A 157 11.67 1.85 11.46
CA LEU A 157 11.56 2.48 10.13
C LEU A 157 12.61 3.57 9.88
N GLY A 158 13.32 4.05 10.91
CA GLY A 158 14.35 5.07 10.76
C GLY A 158 15.42 4.67 9.75
N GLY A 159 15.58 5.46 8.68
CA GLY A 159 16.54 5.20 7.60
C GLY A 159 16.17 4.04 6.66
N ARG A 160 14.96 3.51 6.73
CA ARG A 160 14.44 2.47 5.84
C ARG A 160 13.41 3.05 4.87
N ALA A 161 13.27 2.38 3.72
CA ALA A 161 12.16 2.67 2.79
C ALA A 161 10.84 2.13 3.37
N PHE A 162 9.80 2.92 3.29
CA PHE A 162 8.42 2.55 3.63
C PHE A 162 7.46 3.53 2.97
N ALA A 163 6.18 3.16 2.91
CA ALA A 163 5.08 4.03 2.53
C ALA A 163 3.97 3.97 3.59
N VAL A 164 3.16 5.03 3.68
CA VAL A 164 1.89 5.00 4.41
C VAL A 164 0.76 5.09 3.39
N ALA A 165 -0.27 4.25 3.50
CA ALA A 165 -1.46 4.33 2.67
C ALA A 165 -2.64 4.87 3.49
N TYR A 166 -3.21 5.99 3.05
CA TYR A 166 -4.43 6.51 3.63
C TYR A 166 -5.65 5.87 2.97
N GLU A 167 -6.42 5.17 3.76
CA GLU A 167 -7.65 4.49 3.36
C GLU A 167 -8.86 5.21 3.97
N PRO A 168 -9.63 6.03 3.21
CA PRO A 168 -10.95 6.44 3.65
C PRO A 168 -11.87 5.21 3.63
N VAL A 169 -11.95 4.48 4.78
CA VAL A 169 -12.60 3.14 4.87
C VAL A 169 -14.03 3.19 4.34
N TRP A 170 -14.72 4.30 4.59
CA TRP A 170 -16.08 4.56 4.13
C TRP A 170 -16.24 4.72 2.61
N ALA A 171 -15.14 4.94 1.89
CA ALA A 171 -15.13 5.11 0.44
C ALA A 171 -14.64 3.86 -0.31
N ILE A 172 -14.18 2.80 0.41
CA ILE A 172 -13.66 1.60 -0.21
C ILE A 172 -14.83 0.68 -0.62
N GLY A 173 -15.00 0.47 -1.94
CA GLY A 173 -16.03 -0.44 -2.46
C GLY A 173 -17.47 0.06 -2.33
N THR A 174 -17.70 1.26 -1.82
CA THR A 174 -19.05 1.82 -1.59
C THR A 174 -19.56 2.69 -2.74
N GLY A 175 -18.66 3.11 -3.64
CA GLY A 175 -18.95 4.10 -4.67
C GLY A 175 -18.87 5.56 -4.20
N LEU A 176 -18.69 5.80 -2.89
CA LEU A 176 -18.39 7.12 -2.35
C LEU A 176 -16.94 7.50 -2.66
N THR A 177 -16.69 8.78 -2.82
CA THR A 177 -15.34 9.34 -3.02
C THR A 177 -15.16 10.57 -2.14
N PRO A 178 -14.06 10.68 -1.38
CA PRO A 178 -13.71 11.92 -0.69
C PRO A 178 -13.55 13.05 -1.72
N THR A 179 -13.80 14.30 -1.31
CA THR A 179 -13.39 15.45 -2.12
C THR A 179 -11.87 15.58 -2.15
N LEU A 180 -11.32 16.28 -3.13
CA LEU A 180 -9.86 16.51 -3.22
C LEU A 180 -9.34 17.29 -2.00
N GLU A 181 -10.15 18.19 -1.43
CA GLU A 181 -9.84 18.92 -0.20
C GLU A 181 -9.76 17.98 1.00
N GLN A 182 -10.67 17.00 1.10
CA GLN A 182 -10.64 16.01 2.17
C GLN A 182 -9.40 15.10 2.06
N ILE A 183 -9.01 14.73 0.83
CA ILE A 183 -7.78 13.99 0.58
C ILE A 183 -6.57 14.82 1.03
N ALA A 184 -6.48 16.08 0.60
CA ALA A 184 -5.38 16.97 0.94
C ALA A 184 -5.26 17.18 2.47
N GLU A 185 -6.38 17.40 3.15
CA GLU A 185 -6.45 17.58 4.59
C GLU A 185 -5.85 16.38 5.34
N VAL A 186 -6.30 15.16 5.00
CA VAL A 186 -5.84 13.94 5.70
C VAL A 186 -4.40 13.61 5.34
N HIS A 187 -3.99 13.74 4.06
CA HIS A 187 -2.60 13.53 3.67
C HIS A 187 -1.64 14.48 4.40
N ALA A 188 -2.02 15.75 4.57
CA ALA A 188 -1.22 16.71 5.33
C ALA A 188 -1.11 16.31 6.81
N ALA A 189 -2.19 15.82 7.43
CA ALA A 189 -2.20 15.36 8.81
C ALA A 189 -1.35 14.08 8.99
N VAL A 190 -1.46 13.11 8.07
CA VAL A 190 -0.61 11.90 8.04
C VAL A 190 0.85 12.32 7.93
N ARG A 191 1.20 13.24 7.01
CA ARG A 191 2.57 13.77 6.89
C ARG A 191 3.07 14.38 8.19
N ALA A 192 2.29 15.22 8.82
CA ALA A 192 2.65 15.85 10.09
C ALA A 192 2.93 14.79 11.18
N ALA A 193 2.05 13.78 11.31
CA ALA A 193 2.23 12.70 12.27
C ALA A 193 3.48 11.85 11.96
N MET A 194 3.75 11.53 10.69
CA MET A 194 4.95 10.81 10.27
C MET A 194 6.23 11.57 10.62
N VAL A 195 6.24 12.90 10.42
CA VAL A 195 7.39 13.75 10.76
C VAL A 195 7.63 13.79 12.27
N VAL A 196 6.57 13.88 13.06
CA VAL A 196 6.67 13.80 14.54
C VAL A 196 7.28 12.47 14.97
N GLN A 197 6.85 11.36 14.34
CA GLN A 197 7.24 10.01 14.72
C GLN A 197 8.65 9.64 14.26
N LEU A 198 9.06 10.02 13.04
CA LEU A 198 10.24 9.51 12.35
C LEU A 198 11.17 10.61 11.78
N GLY A 199 10.89 11.89 12.05
CA GLY A 199 11.72 13.00 11.58
C GLY A 199 11.85 13.04 10.06
N GLU A 200 13.09 13.03 9.56
CA GLU A 200 13.36 13.12 8.12
C GLU A 200 12.81 11.91 7.34
N GLY A 201 12.86 10.70 7.91
CA GLY A 201 12.24 9.52 7.31
C GLY A 201 10.75 9.73 7.05
N GLY A 202 10.03 10.28 8.04
CA GLY A 202 8.62 10.65 7.88
C GLY A 202 8.37 11.78 6.89
N ARG A 203 9.36 12.65 6.66
CA ARG A 203 9.25 13.75 5.68
C ARG A 203 9.32 13.26 4.23
N ILE A 204 10.13 12.24 3.94
CA ILE A 204 10.41 11.81 2.57
C ILE A 204 9.60 10.59 2.12
N ALA A 205 9.10 9.76 3.05
CA ALA A 205 8.33 8.56 2.70
C ALA A 205 7.03 8.93 1.97
N PRO A 206 6.66 8.23 0.87
CA PRO A 206 5.44 8.53 0.13
C PRO A 206 4.19 8.20 0.96
N ILE A 207 3.13 9.00 0.76
CA ILE A 207 1.79 8.73 1.28
C ILE A 207 0.92 8.37 0.08
N LEU A 208 0.42 7.14 0.06
CA LEU A 208 -0.43 6.64 -1.01
C LEU A 208 -1.89 6.93 -0.69
N TYR A 209 -2.67 7.28 -1.70
CA TYR A 209 -4.10 7.31 -1.56
C TYR A 209 -4.68 5.90 -1.78
N GLY A 210 -5.38 5.36 -0.79
CA GLY A 210 -5.92 3.99 -0.77
C GLY A 210 -7.44 3.91 -0.94
N GLY A 211 -8.10 5.00 -1.33
CA GLY A 211 -9.53 4.98 -1.69
C GLY A 211 -9.75 4.52 -3.13
N SER A 212 -10.95 4.75 -3.65
CA SER A 212 -11.31 4.34 -5.01
C SER A 212 -10.57 5.17 -6.07
N VAL A 213 -9.60 4.53 -6.75
CA VAL A 213 -8.86 5.11 -7.89
C VAL A 213 -9.23 4.34 -9.16
N LYS A 214 -9.51 5.10 -10.22
CA LYS A 214 -9.82 4.60 -11.57
C LYS A 214 -9.06 5.44 -12.59
N PRO A 215 -8.87 4.99 -13.85
CA PRO A 215 -8.24 5.80 -14.89
C PRO A 215 -8.87 7.20 -15.05
N SER A 216 -10.18 7.30 -14.82
CA SER A 216 -10.94 8.56 -15.00
C SER A 216 -10.72 9.62 -13.93
N ASN A 217 -10.23 9.26 -12.72
CA ASN A 217 -10.01 10.19 -11.60
C ASN A 217 -8.57 10.23 -11.12
N ALA A 218 -7.71 9.35 -11.65
CA ALA A 218 -6.33 9.18 -11.17
C ALA A 218 -5.51 10.46 -11.28
N ALA A 219 -5.60 11.19 -12.40
CA ALA A 219 -4.82 12.42 -12.62
C ALA A 219 -5.14 13.49 -11.58
N GLU A 220 -6.42 13.71 -11.27
CA GLU A 220 -6.85 14.70 -10.27
C GLU A 220 -6.38 14.30 -8.87
N ILE A 221 -6.56 13.04 -8.48
CA ILE A 221 -6.15 12.53 -7.17
C ILE A 221 -4.62 12.58 -7.01
N LEU A 222 -3.87 12.11 -8.01
CA LEU A 222 -2.42 12.08 -7.97
C LEU A 222 -1.77 13.47 -8.02
N ALA A 223 -2.51 14.49 -8.46
CA ALA A 223 -2.07 15.89 -8.42
C ALA A 223 -2.29 16.57 -7.05
N VAL A 224 -3.05 15.96 -6.14
CA VAL A 224 -3.27 16.51 -4.79
C VAL A 224 -1.95 16.57 -4.02
N ALA A 225 -1.77 17.64 -3.26
CA ALA A 225 -0.58 17.82 -2.42
C ALA A 225 -0.41 16.64 -1.44
N GLU A 226 0.83 16.23 -1.20
CA GLU A 226 1.23 15.09 -0.36
C GLU A 226 0.78 13.72 -0.87
N VAL A 227 0.10 13.61 -2.01
CA VAL A 227 -0.20 12.31 -2.63
C VAL A 227 1.03 11.80 -3.37
N GLY A 228 1.72 10.87 -2.74
CA GLY A 228 2.94 10.21 -3.24
C GLY A 228 2.67 8.95 -4.06
N GLY A 229 1.42 8.67 -4.44
CA GLY A 229 1.02 7.53 -5.23
C GLY A 229 -0.35 6.98 -4.87
N ALA A 230 -0.62 5.72 -5.21
CA ALA A 230 -1.90 5.08 -4.93
C ALA A 230 -1.73 3.61 -4.52
N LEU A 231 -2.58 3.17 -3.59
CA LEU A 231 -2.82 1.75 -3.30
C LEU A 231 -4.15 1.37 -3.95
N VAL A 232 -4.08 0.66 -5.07
CA VAL A 232 -5.20 0.43 -6.00
C VAL A 232 -5.78 -0.96 -5.76
N GLY A 233 -7.08 -1.07 -5.53
CA GLY A 233 -7.81 -2.33 -5.42
C GLY A 233 -8.22 -2.89 -6.78
N GLY A 234 -9.52 -3.04 -7.03
CA GLY A 234 -10.09 -3.73 -8.19
C GLY A 234 -9.56 -3.31 -9.56
N ALA A 235 -9.24 -2.02 -9.75
CA ALA A 235 -8.66 -1.55 -11.02
C ALA A 235 -7.24 -2.08 -11.28
N SER A 236 -6.59 -2.72 -10.32
CA SER A 236 -5.29 -3.39 -10.52
C SER A 236 -5.38 -4.83 -10.98
N LEU A 237 -6.59 -5.38 -11.07
CA LEU A 237 -6.84 -6.75 -11.55
C LEU A 237 -6.75 -6.86 -13.07
N GLU A 238 -6.87 -5.76 -13.79
CA GLU A 238 -6.82 -5.70 -15.26
C GLU A 238 -5.67 -4.77 -15.69
N ALA A 239 -4.79 -5.26 -16.53
CA ALA A 239 -3.58 -4.55 -16.97
C ALA A 239 -3.91 -3.18 -17.59
N ASP A 240 -4.90 -3.10 -18.47
CA ASP A 240 -5.28 -1.87 -19.16
C ASP A 240 -5.80 -0.80 -18.19
N ALA A 241 -6.64 -1.19 -17.22
CA ALA A 241 -7.16 -0.28 -16.22
C ALA A 241 -6.02 0.21 -15.29
N PHE A 242 -5.12 -0.69 -14.90
CA PHE A 242 -3.98 -0.32 -14.05
C PHE A 242 -2.98 0.57 -14.78
N MET A 243 -2.67 0.28 -16.05
CA MET A 243 -1.86 1.15 -16.92
C MET A 243 -2.47 2.55 -17.08
N GLY A 244 -3.79 2.64 -17.17
CA GLY A 244 -4.49 3.94 -17.22
C GLY A 244 -4.26 4.80 -15.97
N ILE A 245 -4.09 4.16 -14.78
CA ILE A 245 -3.73 4.86 -13.53
C ILE A 245 -2.24 5.21 -13.52
N ILE A 246 -1.36 4.30 -13.95
CA ILE A 246 0.10 4.51 -14.00
C ILE A 246 0.45 5.68 -14.91
N ARG A 247 -0.20 5.79 -16.07
CA ARG A 247 -0.01 6.90 -17.04
C ARG A 247 -0.48 8.26 -16.52
N ALA A 248 -1.27 8.29 -15.45
CA ALA A 248 -1.77 9.53 -14.85
C ALA A 248 -0.74 10.19 -13.89
N VAL A 249 0.42 9.55 -13.67
CA VAL A 249 1.55 10.10 -12.89
C VAL A 249 2.37 11.04 -13.77
#